data_5c0844f8b1a5c25e1921e6ae50efc0a7
#
_entry.id   5c0844f8b1a5c25e1921e6ae50efc0a7
#
_cell.length_a   1.000
_cell.length_b   1.000
_cell.length_c   1.000
_cell.angle_alpha   90.00
_cell.angle_beta   90.00
_cell.angle_gamma   90.00
#
_symmetry.space_group_name_H-M   'P 1'
#
loop_
_entity.id
_entity.type
_entity.pdbx_description
1 polymer ?
#
loop_
_entity_poly.entity_id
_entity_poly.type
_entity_poly.pdbx_seq_one_letter_code
_entity_poly.pdbx_strand_id
1 'polypeptide(L)'
;MTVRVSEAGVIELSGRCGVEDAEVLQRHLLAAPGSTIEWKGCELLHAAVVQVLLVGGARVRGEPRTAFLRAHIAPIIARSMKQP
;
A
#
# COMPACT_ATOMS: atom_id res chain seq x y z
N MET A 1 -4.33 -14.06 -2.01
CA MET A 1 -3.86 -12.98 -2.87
C MET A 1 -3.23 -11.89 -2.03
N THR A 2 -2.19 -11.27 -2.55
CA THR A 2 -1.47 -10.22 -1.84
C THR A 2 -2.17 -8.87 -1.92
N VAL A 3 -2.96 -8.64 -2.97
CA VAL A 3 -3.76 -7.42 -3.12
C VAL A 3 -5.22 -7.81 -3.25
N ARG A 4 -6.06 -7.25 -2.40
CA ARG A 4 -7.48 -7.59 -2.37
C ARG A 4 -8.29 -6.36 -2.02
N VAL A 5 -9.48 -6.23 -2.61
CA VAL A 5 -10.39 -5.14 -2.28
C VAL A 5 -11.55 -5.69 -1.45
N SER A 6 -11.76 -5.12 -0.28
CA SER A 6 -12.86 -5.54 0.60
C SER A 6 -14.20 -5.00 0.10
N GLU A 7 -15.29 -5.49 0.70
CA GLU A 7 -16.63 -5.00 0.38
C GLU A 7 -16.78 -3.50 0.65
N ALA A 8 -16.02 -3.00 1.62
CA ALA A 8 -16.05 -1.58 1.95
C ALA A 8 -15.19 -0.72 1.01
N GLY A 9 -14.57 -1.33 0.01
CA GLY A 9 -13.71 -0.62 -0.92
C GLY A 9 -12.30 -0.37 -0.41
N VAL A 10 -11.91 -0.99 0.69
CA VAL A 10 -10.57 -0.88 1.23
C VAL A 10 -9.64 -1.86 0.52
N ILE A 11 -8.50 -1.37 0.05
CA ILE A 11 -7.50 -2.21 -0.60
C ILE A 11 -6.62 -2.81 0.49
N GLU A 12 -6.58 -4.14 0.55
CA GLU A 12 -5.81 -4.86 1.56
C GLU A 12 -4.54 -5.44 0.96
N LEU A 13 -3.40 -5.11 1.57
CA LEU A 13 -2.11 -5.69 1.20
C LEU A 13 -1.72 -6.72 2.24
N SER A 14 -1.34 -7.91 1.81
CA SER A 14 -0.93 -8.98 2.72
C SER A 14 0.19 -9.80 2.12
N GLY A 15 1.01 -10.40 2.98
CA GLY A 15 2.11 -11.23 2.56
C GLY A 15 3.19 -10.44 1.84
N ARG A 16 3.79 -11.06 0.85
CA ARG A 16 4.90 -10.50 0.09
C ARG A 16 4.38 -9.92 -1.23
N CYS A 17 4.28 -8.61 -1.30
CA CYS A 17 3.79 -7.92 -2.47
C CYS A 17 4.91 -7.71 -3.48
N GLY A 18 4.84 -8.42 -4.60
CA GLY A 18 5.84 -8.41 -5.65
C GLY A 18 5.57 -7.38 -6.74
N VAL A 19 6.38 -7.44 -7.78
CA VAL A 19 6.28 -6.47 -8.88
C VAL A 19 4.93 -6.55 -9.61
N GLU A 20 4.39 -7.75 -9.78
CA GLU A 20 3.08 -7.90 -10.43
C GLU A 20 1.94 -7.30 -9.61
N ASP A 21 2.12 -7.22 -8.29
CA ASP A 21 1.13 -6.61 -7.42
C ASP A 21 1.07 -5.09 -7.61
N ALA A 22 2.17 -4.50 -8.06
CA ALA A 22 2.21 -3.06 -8.33
C ALA A 22 1.21 -2.69 -9.43
N GLU A 23 1.11 -3.49 -10.48
CA GLU A 23 0.15 -3.23 -11.56
C GLU A 23 -1.29 -3.36 -11.07
N VAL A 24 -1.56 -4.38 -10.28
CA VAL A 24 -2.90 -4.62 -9.75
C VAL A 24 -3.30 -3.45 -8.83
N LEU A 25 -2.39 -3.05 -7.95
CA LEU A 25 -2.63 -1.94 -7.04
C LEU A 25 -2.86 -0.64 -7.80
N GLN A 26 -2.03 -0.36 -8.80
CA GLN A 26 -2.16 0.84 -9.61
C GLN A 26 -3.53 0.89 -10.29
N ARG A 27 -3.99 -0.23 -10.82
CA ARG A 27 -5.29 -0.33 -11.46
C ARG A 27 -6.42 0.03 -10.51
N HIS A 28 -6.36 -0.49 -9.29
CA HIS A 28 -7.37 -0.17 -8.27
C HIS A 28 -7.35 1.30 -7.90
N LEU A 29 -6.16 1.88 -7.73
CA LEU A 29 -6.04 3.29 -7.36
C LEU A 29 -6.51 4.22 -8.48
N LEU A 30 -6.29 3.85 -9.74
CA LEU A 30 -6.79 4.63 -10.86
C LEU A 30 -8.31 4.56 -10.96
N ALA A 31 -8.88 3.40 -10.66
CA ALA A 31 -10.33 3.22 -10.69
C ALA A 31 -11.03 3.93 -9.53
N ALA A 32 -10.36 4.02 -8.37
CA ALA A 32 -10.94 4.63 -7.18
C ALA A 32 -9.88 5.46 -6.45
N PRO A 33 -9.59 6.67 -6.95
CA PRO A 33 -8.60 7.56 -6.32
C PRO A 33 -8.96 7.88 -4.88
N GLY A 34 -7.96 7.94 -4.02
CA GLY A 34 -8.18 8.23 -2.61
C GLY A 34 -8.59 7.03 -1.78
N SER A 35 -8.55 5.83 -2.36
CA SER A 35 -8.87 4.60 -1.63
C SER A 35 -7.94 4.42 -0.43
N THR A 36 -8.50 3.86 0.63
CA THR A 36 -7.71 3.51 1.80
C THR A 36 -6.99 2.18 1.58
N ILE A 37 -5.73 2.15 1.96
CA ILE A 37 -4.90 0.95 1.90
C ILE A 37 -4.72 0.43 3.33
N GLU A 38 -5.07 -0.83 3.55
CA GLU A 38 -4.82 -1.52 4.81
C GLU A 38 -3.66 -2.49 4.61
N TRP A 39 -2.58 -2.32 5.34
CA TRP A 39 -1.40 -3.16 5.15
C TRP A 39 -0.98 -3.94 6.38
N LYS A 40 -1.91 -4.14 7.28
CA LYS A 40 -1.67 -4.84 8.53
C LYS A 40 -1.04 -6.24 8.34
N GLY A 41 -1.42 -6.94 7.29
CA GLY A 41 -0.86 -8.25 6.98
C GLY A 41 0.34 -8.22 6.05
N CYS A 42 0.82 -7.05 5.67
CA CYS A 42 1.90 -6.93 4.70
C CYS A 42 3.25 -7.26 5.32
N GLU A 43 4.00 -8.17 4.70
CA GLU A 43 5.30 -8.61 5.20
C GLU A 43 6.46 -8.03 4.40
N LEU A 44 6.25 -7.79 3.12
CA LEU A 44 7.30 -7.26 2.24
C LEU A 44 6.66 -6.50 1.09
N LEU A 45 7.30 -5.39 0.70
CA LEU A 45 6.88 -4.59 -0.45
C LEU A 45 8.03 -4.47 -1.44
N HIS A 46 7.78 -4.88 -2.69
CA HIS A 46 8.70 -4.57 -3.77
C HIS A 46 8.75 -3.05 -3.96
N ALA A 47 9.90 -2.52 -4.37
CA ALA A 47 10.06 -1.08 -4.58
C ALA A 47 9.00 -0.49 -5.52
N ALA A 48 8.59 -1.25 -6.52
CA ALA A 48 7.55 -0.81 -7.45
C ALA A 48 6.21 -0.57 -6.75
N VAL A 49 5.88 -1.41 -5.75
CA VAL A 49 4.65 -1.25 -4.97
C VAL A 49 4.73 0.01 -4.11
N VAL A 50 5.87 0.24 -3.48
CA VAL A 50 6.09 1.47 -2.69
C VAL A 50 5.90 2.70 -3.58
N GLN A 51 6.44 2.65 -4.78
CA GLN A 51 6.34 3.76 -5.72
C GLN A 51 4.89 4.03 -6.12
N VAL A 52 4.12 2.98 -6.35
CA VAL A 52 2.68 3.12 -6.67
C VAL A 52 1.94 3.77 -5.51
N LEU A 53 2.25 3.38 -4.27
CA LEU A 53 1.62 3.98 -3.09
C LEU A 53 1.94 5.47 -3.00
N LEU A 54 3.19 5.85 -3.26
CA LEU A 54 3.61 7.24 -3.19
C LEU A 54 3.00 8.09 -4.30
N VAL A 55 3.07 7.60 -5.54
CA VAL A 55 2.59 8.34 -6.71
C VAL A 55 1.07 8.37 -6.76
N GLY A 56 0.44 7.29 -6.35
CA GLY A 56 -1.02 7.17 -6.39
C GLY A 56 -1.77 7.95 -5.33
N GLY A 57 -1.07 8.60 -4.40
CA GLY A 57 -1.72 9.36 -3.34
C GLY A 57 -2.55 8.52 -2.42
N ALA A 58 -2.17 7.26 -2.24
CA ALA A 58 -2.93 6.32 -1.43
C ALA A 58 -2.94 6.73 0.04
N ARG A 59 -4.06 6.47 0.71
CA ARG A 59 -4.19 6.68 2.14
C ARG A 59 -3.93 5.37 2.84
N VAL A 60 -2.76 5.24 3.44
CA VAL A 60 -2.35 4.00 4.12
C VAL A 60 -2.69 4.11 5.60
N ARG A 61 -3.33 3.07 6.14
CA ARG A 61 -3.67 3.05 7.56
C ARG A 61 -3.15 1.76 8.21
N GLY A 62 -2.91 1.86 9.51
CA GLY A 62 -2.39 0.75 10.31
C GLY A 62 -0.89 0.61 10.14
N GLU A 63 -0.35 -0.39 10.79
CA GLU A 63 1.08 -0.68 10.72
C GLU A 63 1.31 -1.99 9.96
N PRO A 64 2.34 -2.06 9.12
CA PRO A 64 2.67 -3.30 8.44
C PRO A 64 3.22 -4.33 9.43
N ARG A 65 3.25 -5.58 8.98
CA ARG A 65 3.53 -6.69 9.87
C ARG A 65 4.98 -6.78 10.33
N THR A 66 5.93 -6.38 9.49
CA THR A 66 7.34 -6.58 9.80
C THR A 66 8.00 -5.33 10.37
N ALA A 67 9.02 -5.54 11.20
CA ALA A 67 9.79 -4.44 11.77
C ALA A 67 10.48 -3.62 10.67
N PHE A 68 10.94 -4.28 9.61
CA PHE A 68 11.60 -3.58 8.50
C PHE A 68 10.66 -2.55 7.86
N LEU A 69 9.44 -2.97 7.54
CA LEU A 69 8.48 -2.06 6.92
C LEU A 69 8.09 -0.92 7.87
N ARG A 70 7.91 -1.24 9.15
CA ARG A 70 7.56 -0.21 10.14
C ARG A 70 8.66 0.83 10.32
N ALA A 71 9.92 0.38 10.31
CA ALA A 71 11.06 1.25 10.56
C ALA A 71 11.47 2.05 9.33
N HIS A 72 11.40 1.44 8.14
CA HIS A 72 12.02 2.02 6.95
C HIS A 72 11.05 2.48 5.88
N ILE A 73 9.89 1.87 5.77
CA ILE A 73 8.94 2.19 4.70
C ILE A 73 7.78 3.04 5.21
N ALA A 74 7.19 2.67 6.35
CA ALA A 74 6.05 3.41 6.89
C ALA A 74 6.32 4.90 7.09
N PRO A 75 7.50 5.33 7.59
CA PRO A 75 7.77 6.75 7.72
C PRO A 75 7.80 7.51 6.39
N ILE A 76 8.29 6.87 5.34
CA ILE A 76 8.35 7.48 4.01
C ILE A 76 6.93 7.73 3.50
N ILE A 77 6.07 6.73 3.62
CA ILE A 77 4.69 6.83 3.16
C ILE A 77 3.91 7.84 4.00
N ALA A 78 4.11 7.82 5.32
CA ALA A 78 3.45 8.78 6.21
C ALA A 78 3.84 10.23 5.87
N ARG A 79 5.11 10.44 5.55
CA ARG A 79 5.61 11.77 5.16
C ARG A 79 4.95 12.23 3.86
N SER A 80 4.81 11.32 2.91
CA SER A 80 4.15 11.62 1.64
C SER A 80 2.69 12.01 1.84
N MET A 81 1.98 11.34 2.75
CA MET A 81 0.58 11.65 3.03
C MET A 81 0.38 13.01 3.70
N LYS A 82 1.40 13.51 4.40
CA LYS A 82 1.32 14.80 5.09
C LYS A 82 1.59 15.99 4.20
N GLN A 83 2.04 15.75 2.99
CA GLN A 83 2.34 16.85 2.05
C GLN A 83 1.06 17.41 1.48
N PRO A 84 0.92 18.73 1.45
CA PRO A 84 -0.27 19.37 0.88
C PRO A 84 -0.37 19.15 -0.63
#